data_e3e61c379fa1350aeefb3ab1d5349b2a
#
_entry.id   e3e61c379fa1350aeefb3ab1d5349b2a
#
_cell.length_a   1.000
_cell.length_b   1.000
_cell.length_c   1.000
_cell.angle_alpha   90.00
_cell.angle_beta   90.00
_cell.angle_gamma   90.00
#
_symmetry.space_group_name_H-M   'P 1'
#
loop_
_entity.id
_entity.type
_entity.pdbx_description
1 polymer ?
#
loop_
_entity_poly.entity_id
_entity_poly.type
_entity_poly.pdbx_seq_one_letter_code
_entity_poly.pdbx_strand_id
1 'polypeptide(L)'
;MESASELTPELRAFVEFVAKKGRELYRDLPWRRTYDPYAIWISEVMLQQTQVSRVDGRWQRWLERFPTVDALAAAAPSDVLEEWQGLGYNRRALSVHRAAQAISEAGGVFPQDPKELVKLPGIGPATAAGIRAFAFNLHGVYLETNVRTVFLHELYPQAEGVPDSELVPLVELTCPASVANVADAAATELTPRSWYYALLDYGAYLKKTIPNPSRRSKSHVKQSRFEGSHRQKRAELLRVLLAHKDEGGAEFETLHQELCQIEVNAGRETLDEQVTLGLLEELAKEGFCQKNDEYWLP
;
A
#
# COMPACT_ATOMS: atom_id res chain seq x y z
N MET A 1 13.62 13.81 30.42
CA MET A 1 14.66 13.07 29.68
C MET A 1 14.46 11.60 30.00
N GLU A 2 13.62 10.91 29.24
CA GLU A 2 13.53 9.46 29.34
C GLU A 2 14.84 8.87 28.81
N SER A 3 15.47 8.04 29.63
CA SER A 3 16.64 7.24 29.28
C SER A 3 16.29 6.44 28.02
N ALA A 4 17.00 6.70 26.90
CA ALA A 4 16.95 5.79 25.78
C ALA A 4 17.31 4.41 26.30
N SER A 5 16.34 3.48 26.30
CA SER A 5 16.58 2.12 26.77
C SER A 5 17.65 1.51 25.86
N GLU A 6 18.82 1.19 26.47
CA GLU A 6 19.91 0.56 25.72
C GLU A 6 19.47 -0.80 25.19
N LEU A 7 19.84 -1.10 23.92
CA LEU A 7 19.62 -2.41 23.33
C LEU A 7 20.33 -3.49 24.18
N THR A 8 19.62 -4.58 24.47
CA THR A 8 20.26 -5.76 25.05
C THR A 8 21.31 -6.32 24.08
N PRO A 9 22.30 -7.11 24.56
CA PRO A 9 23.29 -7.74 23.67
C PRO A 9 22.64 -8.54 22.54
N GLU A 10 21.54 -9.26 22.82
CA GLU A 10 20.78 -10.05 21.83
C GLU A 10 20.13 -9.17 20.77
N LEU A 11 19.50 -8.07 21.15
CA LEU A 11 18.89 -7.14 20.20
C LEU A 11 19.95 -6.39 19.39
N ARG A 12 21.11 -6.10 19.97
CA ARG A 12 22.24 -5.51 19.23
C ARG A 12 22.76 -6.49 18.16
N ALA A 13 22.98 -7.75 18.53
CA ALA A 13 23.37 -8.80 17.57
C ALA A 13 22.32 -8.99 16.46
N PHE A 14 21.02 -8.93 16.80
CA PHE A 14 19.93 -8.97 15.84
C PHE A 14 20.00 -7.80 14.85
N VAL A 15 20.20 -6.58 15.33
CA VAL A 15 20.32 -5.37 14.48
C VAL A 15 21.51 -5.49 13.52
N GLU A 16 22.69 -5.88 14.02
CA GLU A 16 23.90 -6.08 13.20
C GLU A 16 23.68 -7.16 12.12
N PHE A 17 23.05 -8.27 12.50
CA PHE A 17 22.73 -9.36 11.58
C PHE A 17 21.78 -8.92 10.47
N VAL A 18 20.66 -8.23 10.83
CA VAL A 18 19.68 -7.72 9.85
C VAL A 18 20.32 -6.69 8.94
N ALA A 19 21.12 -5.76 9.47
CA ALA A 19 21.84 -4.76 8.67
C ALA A 19 22.79 -5.43 7.65
N LYS A 20 23.52 -6.48 8.06
CA LYS A 20 24.33 -7.29 7.14
C LYS A 20 23.47 -7.94 6.05
N LYS A 21 22.34 -8.59 6.43
CA LYS A 21 21.41 -9.18 5.47
C LYS A 21 20.81 -8.15 4.51
N GLY A 22 20.53 -6.97 4.98
CA GLY A 22 20.05 -5.86 4.14
C GLY A 22 21.04 -5.45 3.06
N ARG A 23 22.34 -5.43 3.36
CA ARG A 23 23.39 -5.17 2.36
C ARG A 23 23.51 -6.31 1.33
N GLU A 24 23.45 -7.58 1.80
CA GLU A 24 23.53 -8.77 0.94
C GLU A 24 22.33 -8.94 -0.01
N LEU A 25 21.14 -8.55 0.43
CA LEU A 25 19.87 -8.84 -0.23
C LEU A 25 19.21 -7.59 -0.84
N TYR A 26 19.91 -6.46 -0.87
CA TYR A 26 19.37 -5.18 -1.31
C TYR A 26 18.73 -5.27 -2.70
N ARG A 27 17.49 -4.80 -2.81
CA ARG A 27 16.75 -4.69 -4.07
C ARG A 27 16.74 -3.25 -4.52
N ASP A 28 17.36 -2.98 -5.66
CA ASP A 28 17.34 -1.64 -6.27
C ASP A 28 15.99 -1.40 -6.97
N LEU A 29 15.03 -0.86 -6.21
CA LEU A 29 13.68 -0.56 -6.69
C LEU A 29 13.54 0.94 -6.97
N PRO A 30 12.78 1.35 -8.03
CA PRO A 30 12.71 2.74 -8.47
C PRO A 30 12.35 3.74 -7.36
N TRP A 31 11.37 3.41 -6.53
CA TRP A 31 10.93 4.27 -5.41
C TRP A 31 11.93 4.37 -4.26
N ARG A 32 13.00 3.57 -4.27
CA ARG A 32 14.11 3.69 -3.30
C ARG A 32 15.17 4.70 -3.71
N ARG A 33 15.07 5.25 -4.91
CA ARG A 33 16.03 6.22 -5.46
C ARG A 33 15.62 7.67 -5.23
N THR A 34 14.44 7.88 -4.62
CA THR A 34 13.88 9.21 -4.33
C THR A 34 13.69 9.43 -2.84
N TYR A 35 13.67 10.69 -2.43
CA TYR A 35 13.23 11.16 -1.10
C TYR A 35 11.95 12.01 -1.17
N ASP A 36 11.38 12.17 -2.37
CA ASP A 36 10.11 12.87 -2.53
C ASP A 36 8.99 12.16 -1.77
N PRO A 37 8.37 12.81 -0.77
CA PRO A 37 7.34 12.19 0.05
C PRO A 37 6.09 11.80 -0.73
N TYR A 38 5.76 12.53 -1.81
CA TYR A 38 4.66 12.18 -2.70
C TYR A 38 4.94 10.85 -3.41
N ALA A 39 6.07 10.75 -4.07
CA ALA A 39 6.46 9.56 -4.82
C ALA A 39 6.60 8.32 -3.90
N ILE A 40 7.14 8.50 -2.70
CA ILE A 40 7.26 7.45 -1.68
C ILE A 40 5.88 7.03 -1.17
N TRP A 41 5.00 7.98 -0.84
CA TRP A 41 3.63 7.67 -0.42
C TRP A 41 2.88 6.83 -1.45
N ILE A 42 2.96 7.22 -2.74
CA ILE A 42 2.34 6.45 -3.83
C ILE A 42 2.87 5.01 -3.86
N SER A 43 4.19 4.82 -3.74
CA SER A 43 4.77 3.46 -3.71
C SER A 43 4.28 2.65 -2.50
N GLU A 44 4.23 3.26 -1.32
CA GLU A 44 3.76 2.62 -0.10
C GLU A 44 2.30 2.14 -0.23
N VAL A 45 1.43 2.97 -0.80
CA VAL A 45 0.03 2.59 -1.00
C VAL A 45 -0.10 1.54 -2.12
N MET A 46 0.62 1.66 -3.23
CA MET A 46 0.58 0.66 -4.30
C MET A 46 1.06 -0.71 -3.85
N LEU A 47 2.06 -0.77 -2.99
CA LEU A 47 2.65 -2.01 -2.47
C LEU A 47 1.78 -2.73 -1.42
N GLN A 48 0.74 -2.08 -0.87
CA GLN A 48 -0.19 -2.74 0.06
C GLN A 48 -0.87 -3.93 -0.63
N GLN A 49 -0.58 -5.15 -0.17
CA GLN A 49 -1.14 -6.40 -0.71
C GLN A 49 -0.95 -6.58 -2.24
N THR A 50 0.02 -5.91 -2.83
CA THR A 50 0.34 -5.98 -4.26
C THR A 50 1.80 -6.43 -4.43
N GLN A 51 2.03 -7.34 -5.38
CA GLN A 51 3.38 -7.81 -5.68
C GLN A 51 4.23 -6.70 -6.30
N VAL A 52 5.52 -6.64 -5.95
CA VAL A 52 6.50 -5.67 -6.48
C VAL A 52 6.49 -5.63 -8.01
N SER A 53 6.46 -6.78 -8.68
CA SER A 53 6.41 -6.88 -10.15
C SER A 53 5.16 -6.26 -10.80
N ARG A 54 4.08 -6.08 -10.03
CA ARG A 54 2.88 -5.39 -10.49
C ARG A 54 2.96 -3.88 -10.32
N VAL A 55 3.75 -3.41 -9.36
CA VAL A 55 3.94 -2.00 -9.05
C VAL A 55 5.02 -1.39 -9.95
N ASP A 56 6.04 -2.18 -10.27
CA ASP A 56 7.10 -1.77 -11.19
C ASP A 56 6.54 -1.41 -12.59
N GLY A 57 6.97 -0.29 -13.14
CA GLY A 57 6.43 0.32 -14.34
C GLY A 57 5.14 1.13 -14.13
N ARG A 58 4.25 0.71 -13.20
CA ARG A 58 3.00 1.45 -12.90
C ARG A 58 3.24 2.68 -12.04
N TRP A 59 4.16 2.59 -11.09
CA TRP A 59 4.56 3.71 -10.27
C TRP A 59 5.19 4.83 -11.12
N GLN A 60 6.01 4.49 -12.11
CA GLN A 60 6.59 5.46 -13.04
C GLN A 60 5.50 6.16 -13.87
N ARG A 61 4.59 5.37 -14.49
CA ARG A 61 3.46 5.93 -15.27
C ARG A 61 2.55 6.81 -14.43
N TRP A 62 2.31 6.42 -13.17
CA TRP A 62 1.54 7.25 -12.24
C TRP A 62 2.19 8.62 -12.05
N LEU A 63 3.50 8.66 -11.81
CA LEU A 63 4.23 9.92 -11.63
C LEU A 63 4.36 10.72 -12.92
N GLU A 64 4.35 10.08 -14.08
CA GLU A 64 4.27 10.77 -15.38
C GLU A 64 2.91 11.43 -15.57
N ARG A 65 1.82 10.76 -15.22
CA ARG A 65 0.45 11.27 -15.35
C ARG A 65 0.10 12.29 -14.25
N PHE A 66 0.53 12.03 -13.04
CA PHE A 66 0.28 12.88 -11.86
C PHE A 66 1.63 13.23 -11.19
N PRO A 67 2.39 14.18 -11.75
CA PRO A 67 3.76 14.45 -11.31
C PRO A 67 3.87 15.07 -9.91
N THR A 68 2.80 15.66 -9.41
CA THR A 68 2.74 16.30 -8.10
C THR A 68 1.46 15.95 -7.35
N VAL A 69 1.44 16.18 -6.05
CA VAL A 69 0.24 16.01 -5.24
C VAL A 69 -0.90 16.91 -5.72
N ASP A 70 -0.59 18.11 -6.20
CA ASP A 70 -1.57 19.06 -6.73
C ASP A 70 -2.15 18.58 -8.07
N ALA A 71 -1.32 18.04 -8.95
CA ALA A 71 -1.78 17.42 -10.20
C ALA A 71 -2.73 16.24 -9.94
N LEU A 72 -2.42 15.42 -8.94
CA LEU A 72 -3.30 14.33 -8.51
C LEU A 72 -4.59 14.86 -7.88
N ALA A 73 -4.51 15.88 -7.04
CA ALA A 73 -5.66 16.49 -6.39
C ALA A 73 -6.67 17.10 -7.40
N ALA A 74 -6.16 17.68 -8.48
CA ALA A 74 -6.94 18.29 -9.55
C ALA A 74 -7.50 17.30 -10.57
N ALA A 75 -7.05 16.05 -10.57
CA ALA A 75 -7.48 15.02 -11.52
C ALA A 75 -8.95 14.61 -11.28
N ALA A 76 -9.63 14.17 -12.34
CA ALA A 76 -10.93 13.53 -12.18
C ALA A 76 -10.79 12.18 -11.46
N PRO A 77 -11.73 11.80 -10.57
CA PRO A 77 -11.71 10.48 -9.91
C PRO A 77 -11.61 9.32 -10.90
N SER A 78 -12.28 9.41 -12.05
CA SER A 78 -12.22 8.41 -13.11
C SER A 78 -10.83 8.25 -13.72
N ASP A 79 -10.05 9.34 -13.88
CA ASP A 79 -8.66 9.29 -14.36
C ASP A 79 -7.75 8.57 -13.37
N VAL A 80 -7.95 8.84 -12.08
CA VAL A 80 -7.22 8.19 -10.98
C VAL A 80 -7.53 6.69 -10.92
N LEU A 81 -8.81 6.32 -11.08
CA LEU A 81 -9.26 4.93 -11.10
C LEU A 81 -8.75 4.18 -12.34
N GLU A 82 -8.72 4.84 -13.49
CA GLU A 82 -8.19 4.28 -14.73
C GLU A 82 -6.71 3.92 -14.59
N GLU A 83 -5.88 4.85 -14.08
CA GLU A 83 -4.46 4.59 -13.87
C GLU A 83 -4.19 3.53 -12.79
N TRP A 84 -5.13 3.37 -11.83
CA TRP A 84 -5.04 2.37 -10.76
C TRP A 84 -5.41 0.95 -11.22
N GLN A 85 -6.01 0.77 -12.39
CA GLN A 85 -6.47 -0.54 -12.86
C GLN A 85 -5.36 -1.59 -12.83
N GLY A 86 -5.73 -2.81 -12.40
CA GLY A 86 -4.80 -3.95 -12.29
C GLY A 86 -3.97 -3.99 -11.00
N LEU A 87 -4.00 -2.96 -10.14
CA LEU A 87 -3.39 -3.01 -8.80
C LEU A 87 -4.33 -3.68 -7.78
N GLY A 88 -5.64 -3.65 -8.03
CA GLY A 88 -6.67 -4.16 -7.11
C GLY A 88 -6.90 -3.26 -5.90
N TYR A 89 -7.89 -3.63 -5.06
CA TYR A 89 -8.27 -2.84 -3.89
C TYR A 89 -8.51 -1.36 -4.24
N ASN A 90 -9.40 -1.12 -5.20
CA ASN A 90 -9.62 0.18 -5.84
C ASN A 90 -9.99 1.31 -4.86
N ARG A 91 -10.53 0.99 -3.66
CA ARG A 91 -10.74 1.98 -2.59
C ARG A 91 -9.46 2.76 -2.23
N ARG A 92 -8.27 2.14 -2.42
CA ARG A 92 -7.00 2.83 -2.18
C ARG A 92 -6.81 4.01 -3.14
N ALA A 93 -7.21 3.86 -4.41
CA ALA A 93 -7.13 4.94 -5.40
C ALA A 93 -7.96 6.16 -4.96
N LEU A 94 -9.22 5.94 -4.57
CA LEU A 94 -10.07 7.02 -4.06
C LEU A 94 -9.53 7.64 -2.76
N SER A 95 -8.96 6.81 -1.87
CA SER A 95 -8.34 7.32 -0.64
C SER A 95 -7.10 8.17 -0.95
N VAL A 96 -6.26 7.73 -1.88
CA VAL A 96 -5.09 8.49 -2.36
C VAL A 96 -5.52 9.81 -2.98
N HIS A 97 -6.55 9.82 -3.83
CA HIS A 97 -7.07 11.03 -4.43
C HIS A 97 -7.59 12.04 -3.37
N ARG A 98 -8.43 11.58 -2.44
CA ARG A 98 -8.94 12.42 -1.34
C ARG A 98 -7.83 12.94 -0.43
N ALA A 99 -6.82 12.13 -0.16
CA ALA A 99 -5.66 12.56 0.63
C ALA A 99 -4.83 13.59 -0.12
N ALA A 100 -4.67 13.45 -1.44
CA ALA A 100 -3.99 14.44 -2.28
C ALA A 100 -4.73 15.79 -2.25
N GLN A 101 -6.07 15.77 -2.33
CA GLN A 101 -6.90 16.98 -2.19
C GLN A 101 -6.67 17.66 -0.84
N ALA A 102 -6.71 16.89 0.26
CA ALA A 102 -6.47 17.43 1.60
C ALA A 102 -5.07 18.04 1.77
N ILE A 103 -4.03 17.38 1.19
CA ILE A 103 -2.65 17.89 1.23
C ILE A 103 -2.53 19.17 0.38
N SER A 104 -3.09 19.18 -0.82
CA SER A 104 -3.09 20.34 -1.72
C SER A 104 -3.80 21.53 -1.09
N GLU A 105 -4.99 21.34 -0.50
CA GLU A 105 -5.73 22.37 0.23
C GLU A 105 -4.94 22.93 1.42
N ALA A 106 -4.09 22.12 2.05
CA ALA A 106 -3.19 22.52 3.13
C ALA A 106 -1.87 23.16 2.65
N GLY A 107 -1.73 23.44 1.35
CA GLY A 107 -0.56 24.11 0.75
C GLY A 107 0.45 23.17 0.11
N GLY A 108 0.10 21.90 -0.16
CA GLY A 108 0.89 20.95 -0.93
C GLY A 108 2.09 20.33 -0.18
N VAL A 109 2.25 20.63 1.11
CA VAL A 109 3.38 20.15 1.92
C VAL A 109 2.99 18.90 2.71
N PHE A 110 3.76 17.83 2.54
CA PHE A 110 3.54 16.59 3.31
C PHE A 110 3.86 16.79 4.79
N PRO A 111 2.91 16.46 5.69
CA PRO A 111 3.17 16.51 7.12
C PRO A 111 4.19 15.45 7.53
N GLN A 112 5.04 15.79 8.51
CA GLN A 112 6.00 14.86 9.11
C GLN A 112 5.51 14.29 10.47
N ASP A 113 4.55 14.96 11.09
CA ASP A 113 3.92 14.48 12.34
C ASP A 113 3.06 13.25 12.03
N PRO A 114 3.30 12.09 12.69
CA PRO A 114 2.51 10.90 12.47
C PRO A 114 1.02 11.09 12.78
N LYS A 115 0.68 11.97 13.72
CA LYS A 115 -0.72 12.29 14.06
C LYS A 115 -1.43 13.04 12.93
N GLU A 116 -0.72 13.89 12.21
CA GLU A 116 -1.27 14.59 11.05
C GLU A 116 -1.37 13.66 9.84
N LEU A 117 -0.36 12.81 9.61
CA LEU A 117 -0.40 11.83 8.52
C LEU A 117 -1.59 10.86 8.64
N VAL A 118 -1.89 10.35 9.83
CA VAL A 118 -3.00 9.38 10.00
C VAL A 118 -4.40 10.01 9.91
N LYS A 119 -4.51 11.34 9.90
CA LYS A 119 -5.78 12.02 9.59
C LYS A 119 -6.12 11.99 8.10
N LEU A 120 -5.12 11.77 7.24
CA LEU A 120 -5.31 11.74 5.80
C LEU A 120 -6.01 10.43 5.38
N PRO A 121 -6.97 10.49 4.44
CA PRO A 121 -7.70 9.32 3.96
C PRO A 121 -6.78 8.18 3.50
N GLY A 122 -6.96 6.98 4.04
CA GLY A 122 -6.20 5.78 3.64
C GLY A 122 -4.77 5.70 4.17
N ILE A 123 -4.32 6.66 4.96
CA ILE A 123 -3.01 6.61 5.62
C ILE A 123 -3.19 6.08 7.05
N GLY A 124 -2.89 4.80 7.22
CA GLY A 124 -2.84 4.17 8.54
C GLY A 124 -1.47 4.36 9.23
N PRO A 125 -1.35 3.94 10.51
CA PRO A 125 -0.10 4.10 11.28
C PRO A 125 1.13 3.52 10.58
N ALA A 126 1.02 2.33 9.96
CA ALA A 126 2.15 1.72 9.23
C ALA A 126 2.54 2.55 8.00
N THR A 127 1.57 3.01 7.19
CA THR A 127 1.85 3.87 6.03
C THR A 127 2.49 5.20 6.44
N ALA A 128 1.98 5.81 7.52
CA ALA A 128 2.57 7.04 8.08
C ALA A 128 4.03 6.82 8.51
N ALA A 129 4.31 5.71 9.21
CA ALA A 129 5.68 5.35 9.61
C ALA A 129 6.58 5.07 8.39
N GLY A 130 6.06 4.43 7.34
CA GLY A 130 6.79 4.22 6.08
C GLY A 130 7.15 5.53 5.39
N ILE A 131 6.19 6.45 5.22
CA ILE A 131 6.45 7.79 4.66
C ILE A 131 7.53 8.50 5.47
N ARG A 132 7.41 8.50 6.80
CA ARG A 132 8.38 9.14 7.70
C ARG A 132 9.78 8.54 7.58
N ALA A 133 9.89 7.23 7.59
CA ALA A 133 11.19 6.55 7.47
C ALA A 133 11.81 6.73 6.09
N PHE A 134 11.02 6.55 5.02
CA PHE A 134 11.55 6.51 3.66
C PHE A 134 11.75 7.89 3.02
N ALA A 135 10.90 8.88 3.32
CA ALA A 135 11.04 10.23 2.80
C ALA A 135 11.88 11.13 3.69
N PHE A 136 11.72 11.02 5.01
CA PHE A 136 12.27 11.97 5.96
C PHE A 136 13.36 11.40 6.88
N ASN A 137 13.65 10.10 6.80
CA ASN A 137 14.58 9.42 7.69
C ASN A 137 14.23 9.56 9.20
N LEU A 138 12.94 9.64 9.50
CA LEU A 138 12.43 9.81 10.85
C LEU A 138 12.13 8.46 11.50
N HIS A 139 12.54 8.34 12.77
CA HIS A 139 12.22 7.20 13.61
C HIS A 139 10.71 6.97 13.71
N GLY A 140 10.29 5.70 13.76
CA GLY A 140 8.90 5.30 13.92
C GLY A 140 8.69 3.80 13.78
N VAL A 141 7.51 3.32 14.11
CA VAL A 141 7.15 1.89 14.10
C VAL A 141 6.52 1.53 12.76
N TYR A 142 7.32 0.98 11.86
CA TYR A 142 6.86 0.48 10.56
C TYR A 142 6.72 -1.05 10.60
N LEU A 143 5.58 -1.54 11.10
CA LEU A 143 5.29 -2.97 11.23
C LEU A 143 4.37 -3.45 10.11
N GLU A 144 4.96 -3.90 9.00
CA GLU A 144 4.28 -4.55 7.90
C GLU A 144 4.67 -6.05 7.79
N THR A 145 4.14 -6.76 6.82
CA THR A 145 4.27 -8.21 6.75
C THR A 145 5.71 -8.73 6.66
N ASN A 146 6.63 -8.07 5.93
CA ASN A 146 8.01 -8.54 5.82
C ASN A 146 8.81 -8.20 7.09
N VAL A 147 8.55 -7.02 7.69
CA VAL A 147 9.12 -6.65 8.99
C VAL A 147 8.71 -7.70 10.03
N ARG A 148 7.41 -7.96 10.14
CA ARG A 148 6.86 -9.00 11.02
C ARG A 148 7.48 -10.36 10.79
N THR A 149 7.71 -10.74 9.51
CA THR A 149 8.36 -12.00 9.14
C THR A 149 9.74 -12.15 9.77
N VAL A 150 10.56 -11.09 9.71
CA VAL A 150 11.93 -11.10 10.27
C VAL A 150 11.89 -11.23 11.78
N PHE A 151 11.10 -10.40 12.47
CA PHE A 151 10.99 -10.45 13.93
C PHE A 151 10.48 -11.81 14.43
N LEU A 152 9.47 -12.38 13.77
CA LEU A 152 8.96 -13.71 14.11
C LEU A 152 9.98 -14.82 13.84
N HIS A 153 10.78 -14.68 12.79
CA HIS A 153 11.80 -15.69 12.47
C HIS A 153 12.95 -15.68 13.47
N GLU A 154 13.50 -14.51 13.74
CA GLU A 154 14.72 -14.35 14.52
C GLU A 154 14.49 -14.36 16.04
N LEU A 155 13.42 -13.72 16.50
CA LEU A 155 13.19 -13.50 17.92
C LEU A 155 12.13 -14.43 18.54
N TYR A 156 11.27 -15.02 17.69
CA TYR A 156 10.17 -15.91 18.10
C TYR A 156 10.17 -17.22 17.31
N PRO A 157 11.28 -17.98 17.25
CA PRO A 157 11.41 -19.13 16.33
C PRO A 157 10.42 -20.25 16.60
N GLN A 158 9.97 -20.42 17.85
CA GLN A 158 9.07 -21.50 18.28
C GLN A 158 7.67 -20.99 18.69
N ALA A 159 7.42 -19.67 18.69
CA ALA A 159 6.15 -19.14 19.14
C ALA A 159 5.10 -19.13 18.02
N GLU A 160 3.84 -19.36 18.40
CA GLU A 160 2.66 -19.29 17.53
C GLU A 160 1.67 -18.27 18.08
N GLY A 161 0.87 -17.65 17.20
CA GLY A 161 -0.15 -16.69 17.58
C GLY A 161 0.39 -15.40 18.20
N VAL A 162 1.62 -14.99 17.85
CA VAL A 162 2.28 -13.80 18.40
C VAL A 162 1.49 -12.54 18.03
N PRO A 163 1.00 -11.75 18.99
CA PRO A 163 0.28 -10.51 18.73
C PRO A 163 1.24 -9.37 18.36
N ASP A 164 0.75 -8.39 17.61
CA ASP A 164 1.54 -7.20 17.22
C ASP A 164 1.97 -6.38 18.44
N SER A 165 1.24 -6.46 19.57
CA SER A 165 1.60 -5.79 20.84
C SER A 165 2.94 -6.26 21.44
N GLU A 166 3.41 -7.46 21.09
CA GLU A 166 4.74 -7.95 21.49
C GLU A 166 5.83 -7.49 20.52
N LEU A 167 5.48 -7.30 19.22
CA LEU A 167 6.44 -6.91 18.20
C LEU A 167 6.67 -5.40 18.15
N VAL A 168 5.64 -4.59 18.37
CA VAL A 168 5.69 -3.12 18.31
C VAL A 168 6.81 -2.53 19.18
N PRO A 169 6.96 -2.89 20.47
CA PRO A 169 8.05 -2.35 21.29
C PRO A 169 9.45 -2.72 20.76
N LEU A 170 9.61 -3.92 20.20
CA LEU A 170 10.88 -4.37 19.63
C LEU A 170 11.21 -3.63 18.34
N VAL A 171 10.20 -3.40 17.47
CA VAL A 171 10.36 -2.63 16.22
C VAL A 171 10.74 -1.19 16.55
N GLU A 172 10.11 -0.60 17.55
CA GLU A 172 10.41 0.75 18.03
C GLU A 172 11.83 0.85 18.58
N LEU A 173 12.20 -0.06 19.47
CA LEU A 173 13.51 -0.07 20.15
C LEU A 173 14.68 -0.32 19.17
N THR A 174 14.49 -1.15 18.14
CA THR A 174 15.53 -1.48 17.16
C THR A 174 15.62 -0.50 16.00
N CYS A 175 14.62 0.36 15.80
CA CYS A 175 14.67 1.39 14.77
C CYS A 175 15.73 2.45 15.15
N PRO A 176 16.67 2.78 14.24
CA PRO A 176 17.66 3.82 14.50
C PRO A 176 17.05 5.19 14.80
N ALA A 177 17.81 6.06 15.46
CA ALA A 177 17.41 7.45 15.68
C ALA A 177 17.18 8.19 14.37
N SER A 178 16.32 9.21 14.40
CA SER A 178 16.07 10.10 13.26
C SER A 178 17.34 10.79 12.80
N VAL A 179 17.49 10.97 11.48
CA VAL A 179 18.61 11.69 10.88
C VAL A 179 18.10 12.97 10.23
N ALA A 180 18.59 14.11 10.70
CA ALA A 180 18.00 15.42 10.40
C ALA A 180 18.12 15.85 8.93
N ASN A 181 19.16 15.39 8.22
CA ASN A 181 19.33 15.71 6.80
C ASN A 181 19.95 14.55 6.00
N VAL A 182 19.82 14.59 4.68
CA VAL A 182 20.29 13.53 3.77
C VAL A 182 21.81 13.38 3.78
N ALA A 183 22.56 14.46 4.02
CA ALA A 183 24.02 14.42 4.09
C ALA A 183 24.49 13.65 5.34
N ASP A 184 23.83 13.87 6.48
CA ASP A 184 24.12 13.14 7.72
C ASP A 184 23.72 11.66 7.57
N ALA A 185 22.64 11.38 6.83
CA ALA A 185 22.22 10.01 6.52
C ALA A 185 23.27 9.24 5.71
N ALA A 186 23.95 9.91 4.78
CA ALA A 186 25.02 9.29 3.98
C ALA A 186 26.26 8.93 4.81
N ALA A 187 26.51 9.66 5.91
CA ALA A 187 27.60 9.42 6.83
C ALA A 187 27.25 8.41 7.96
N THR A 188 25.97 8.08 8.11
CA THR A 188 25.46 7.19 9.17
C THR A 188 25.31 5.77 8.64
N GLU A 189 25.95 4.80 9.30
CA GLU A 189 25.96 3.40 8.86
C GLU A 189 24.55 2.78 8.80
N LEU A 190 23.67 3.16 9.73
CA LEU A 190 22.29 2.65 9.79
C LEU A 190 21.31 3.79 10.14
N THR A 191 20.35 4.00 9.25
CA THR A 191 19.29 5.01 9.39
C THR A 191 17.91 4.34 9.42
N PRO A 192 16.82 5.01 9.85
CA PRO A 192 15.47 4.47 9.77
C PRO A 192 15.12 3.94 8.37
N ARG A 193 15.49 4.67 7.33
CA ARG A 193 15.27 4.28 5.94
C ARG A 193 16.02 2.99 5.57
N SER A 194 17.33 2.95 5.80
CA SER A 194 18.15 1.77 5.46
C SER A 194 17.78 0.55 6.29
N TRP A 195 17.42 0.75 7.56
CA TRP A 195 16.95 -0.29 8.48
C TRP A 195 15.68 -0.97 7.96
N TYR A 196 14.66 -0.18 7.63
CA TYR A 196 13.43 -0.77 7.13
C TYR A 196 13.58 -1.40 5.75
N TYR A 197 14.41 -0.86 4.86
CA TYR A 197 14.73 -1.57 3.62
C TYR A 197 15.44 -2.89 3.85
N ALA A 198 16.34 -2.98 4.83
CA ALA A 198 16.99 -4.23 5.22
C ALA A 198 15.95 -5.27 5.70
N LEU A 199 15.04 -4.87 6.56
CA LEU A 199 13.93 -5.73 7.05
C LEU A 199 13.00 -6.17 5.92
N LEU A 200 12.64 -5.27 5.00
CA LEU A 200 11.79 -5.57 3.85
C LEU A 200 12.44 -6.58 2.90
N ASP A 201 13.74 -6.47 2.66
CA ASP A 201 14.47 -7.35 1.75
C ASP A 201 14.72 -8.73 2.38
N TYR A 202 15.15 -8.75 3.63
CA TYR A 202 15.36 -9.99 4.34
C TYR A 202 14.05 -10.75 4.57
N GLY A 203 12.97 -10.05 4.95
CA GLY A 203 11.65 -10.67 5.09
C GLY A 203 11.09 -11.23 3.77
N ALA A 204 11.31 -10.53 2.66
CA ALA A 204 10.94 -11.04 1.33
C ALA A 204 11.76 -12.28 0.94
N TYR A 205 13.05 -12.33 1.28
CA TYR A 205 13.91 -13.49 1.10
C TYR A 205 13.42 -14.70 1.91
N LEU A 206 13.16 -14.52 3.21
CA LEU A 206 12.66 -15.59 4.08
C LEU A 206 11.37 -16.20 3.54
N LYS A 207 10.42 -15.37 3.10
CA LYS A 207 9.13 -15.85 2.53
C LYS A 207 9.29 -16.68 1.25
N LYS A 208 10.41 -16.56 0.53
CA LYS A 208 10.71 -17.35 -0.66
C LYS A 208 11.47 -18.64 -0.36
N THR A 209 12.24 -18.66 0.72
CA THR A 209 13.21 -19.75 0.99
C THR A 209 12.77 -20.72 2.08
N ILE A 210 11.87 -20.29 2.97
CA ILE A 210 11.34 -21.11 4.06
C ILE A 210 9.81 -20.99 4.17
N PRO A 211 9.13 -21.88 4.91
CA PRO A 211 7.72 -21.71 5.24
C PRO A 211 7.47 -20.34 5.89
N ASN A 212 6.57 -19.56 5.31
CA ASN A 212 6.37 -18.15 5.65
C ASN A 212 6.15 -17.91 7.15
N PRO A 213 7.11 -17.30 7.89
CA PRO A 213 7.01 -17.10 9.34
C PRO A 213 5.86 -16.17 9.75
N SER A 214 5.40 -15.28 8.86
CA SER A 214 4.28 -14.38 9.18
C SER A 214 2.97 -15.11 9.45
N ARG A 215 2.86 -16.39 9.08
CA ARG A 215 1.69 -17.23 9.43
C ARG A 215 1.55 -17.48 10.92
N ARG A 216 2.63 -17.33 11.68
CA ARG A 216 2.66 -17.45 13.15
C ARG A 216 2.17 -16.19 13.87
N SER A 217 1.89 -15.12 13.13
CA SER A 217 1.28 -13.91 13.69
C SER A 217 -0.20 -14.14 13.99
N LYS A 218 -0.69 -13.63 15.13
CA LYS A 218 -2.11 -13.56 15.45
C LYS A 218 -2.89 -12.73 14.43
N SER A 219 -2.23 -11.75 13.80
CA SER A 219 -2.81 -10.87 12.79
C SER A 219 -2.83 -11.48 11.38
N HIS A 220 -2.40 -12.76 11.21
CA HIS A 220 -2.39 -13.39 9.90
C HIS A 220 -3.81 -13.70 9.41
N VAL A 221 -4.19 -13.12 8.28
CA VAL A 221 -5.48 -13.38 7.62
C VAL A 221 -5.25 -14.06 6.27
N LYS A 222 -5.88 -15.21 6.08
CA LYS A 222 -5.89 -15.91 4.79
C LYS A 222 -6.91 -15.24 3.87
N GLN A 223 -6.48 -14.76 2.72
CA GLN A 223 -7.39 -14.21 1.72
C GLN A 223 -8.25 -15.29 1.09
N SER A 224 -9.54 -15.01 0.89
CA SER A 224 -10.44 -15.87 0.10
C SER A 224 -10.03 -15.86 -1.38
N ARG A 225 -10.44 -16.92 -2.11
CA ARG A 225 -10.24 -17.00 -3.56
C ARG A 225 -10.82 -15.76 -4.24
N PHE A 226 -10.06 -15.17 -5.17
CA PHE A 226 -10.49 -13.98 -5.92
C PHE A 226 -11.42 -14.33 -7.08
N GLU A 227 -11.05 -15.36 -7.83
CA GLU A 227 -11.75 -15.78 -9.04
C GLU A 227 -13.17 -16.26 -8.75
N GLY A 228 -14.17 -15.73 -9.48
CA GLY A 228 -15.60 -15.95 -9.27
C GLY A 228 -16.18 -15.23 -8.05
N SER A 229 -15.36 -14.51 -7.28
CA SER A 229 -15.83 -13.81 -6.07
C SER A 229 -16.58 -12.51 -6.39
N HIS A 230 -17.41 -12.07 -5.44
CA HIS A 230 -18.04 -10.76 -5.46
C HIS A 230 -17.01 -9.60 -5.71
N ARG A 231 -15.81 -9.71 -5.13
CA ARG A 231 -14.73 -8.72 -5.34
C ARG A 231 -14.26 -8.68 -6.80
N GLN A 232 -14.21 -9.81 -7.48
CA GLN A 232 -13.85 -9.85 -8.89
C GLN A 232 -14.93 -9.20 -9.74
N LYS A 233 -16.19 -9.57 -9.56
CA LYS A 233 -17.32 -9.01 -10.30
C LYS A 233 -17.38 -7.49 -10.19
N ARG A 234 -17.18 -6.95 -8.97
CA ARG A 234 -17.08 -5.51 -8.75
C ARG A 234 -15.91 -4.86 -9.50
N ALA A 235 -14.76 -5.52 -9.51
CA ALA A 235 -13.58 -4.99 -10.22
C ALA A 235 -13.77 -5.01 -11.73
N GLU A 236 -14.43 -6.04 -12.29
CA GLU A 236 -14.75 -6.12 -13.72
C GLU A 236 -15.81 -5.09 -14.11
N LEU A 237 -16.86 -4.92 -13.30
CA LEU A 237 -17.89 -3.91 -13.56
C LEU A 237 -17.31 -2.48 -13.52
N LEU A 238 -16.42 -2.19 -12.57
CA LEU A 238 -15.72 -0.90 -12.57
C LEU A 238 -14.84 -0.73 -13.83
N ARG A 239 -14.20 -1.80 -14.31
CA ARG A 239 -13.43 -1.75 -15.56
C ARG A 239 -14.32 -1.46 -16.77
N VAL A 240 -15.50 -2.07 -16.84
CA VAL A 240 -16.51 -1.81 -17.87
C VAL A 240 -16.95 -0.36 -17.81
N LEU A 241 -17.33 0.15 -16.63
CA LEU A 241 -17.71 1.56 -16.44
C LEU A 241 -16.63 2.53 -16.94
N LEU A 242 -15.37 2.28 -16.59
CA LEU A 242 -14.25 3.14 -17.00
C LEU A 242 -14.00 3.09 -18.51
N ALA A 243 -14.35 1.99 -19.20
CA ALA A 243 -14.26 1.92 -20.65
C ALA A 243 -15.23 2.86 -21.37
N HIS A 244 -16.37 3.18 -20.76
CA HIS A 244 -17.37 4.13 -21.28
C HIS A 244 -17.19 5.57 -20.73
N LYS A 245 -16.05 5.86 -20.09
CA LYS A 245 -15.78 7.18 -19.49
C LYS A 245 -15.89 8.33 -20.50
N ASP A 246 -15.26 8.17 -21.65
CA ASP A 246 -15.20 9.20 -22.70
C ASP A 246 -16.51 9.31 -23.50
N GLU A 247 -17.40 8.34 -23.36
CA GLU A 247 -18.74 8.33 -23.96
C GLU A 247 -19.80 9.01 -23.05
N GLY A 248 -19.39 9.45 -21.85
CA GLY A 248 -20.28 10.05 -20.86
C GLY A 248 -21.03 9.01 -20.02
N GLY A 249 -20.48 7.81 -19.89
CA GLY A 249 -21.07 6.68 -19.17
C GLY A 249 -21.82 5.71 -20.06
N ALA A 250 -22.52 4.76 -19.45
CA ALA A 250 -23.33 3.76 -20.15
C ALA A 250 -24.64 3.45 -19.42
N GLU A 251 -25.63 3.01 -20.18
CA GLU A 251 -26.90 2.50 -19.65
C GLU A 251 -26.69 1.17 -18.92
N PHE A 252 -27.61 0.91 -17.98
CA PHE A 252 -27.58 -0.34 -17.20
C PHE A 252 -27.50 -1.60 -18.08
N GLU A 253 -28.31 -1.67 -19.13
CA GLU A 253 -28.40 -2.81 -20.02
C GLU A 253 -27.05 -3.12 -20.70
N THR A 254 -26.35 -2.09 -21.17
CA THR A 254 -25.01 -2.21 -21.76
C THR A 254 -24.01 -2.76 -20.74
N LEU A 255 -23.97 -2.18 -19.53
CA LEU A 255 -23.06 -2.62 -18.47
C LEU A 255 -23.34 -4.07 -18.02
N HIS A 256 -24.60 -4.46 -17.95
CA HIS A 256 -25.01 -5.79 -17.58
C HIS A 256 -24.58 -6.80 -18.66
N GLN A 257 -24.86 -6.53 -19.94
CA GLN A 257 -24.48 -7.40 -21.06
C GLN A 257 -22.96 -7.59 -21.13
N GLU A 258 -22.17 -6.51 -21.02
CA GLU A 258 -20.71 -6.61 -21.04
C GLU A 258 -20.16 -7.40 -19.85
N LEU A 259 -20.71 -7.19 -18.64
CA LEU A 259 -20.31 -7.96 -17.46
C LEU A 259 -20.66 -9.44 -17.61
N CYS A 260 -21.85 -9.76 -18.12
CA CYS A 260 -22.26 -11.13 -18.42
C CYS A 260 -21.34 -11.78 -19.47
N GLN A 261 -20.96 -11.03 -20.52
CA GLN A 261 -20.03 -11.54 -21.52
C GLN A 261 -18.65 -11.87 -20.93
N ILE A 262 -18.15 -11.06 -19.98
CA ILE A 262 -16.91 -11.33 -19.24
C ILE A 262 -17.03 -12.63 -18.45
N GLU A 263 -18.15 -12.85 -17.74
CA GLU A 263 -18.39 -14.08 -17.00
C GLU A 263 -18.43 -15.31 -17.91
N VAL A 264 -19.15 -15.23 -19.03
CA VAL A 264 -19.24 -16.31 -20.03
C VAL A 264 -17.88 -16.64 -20.63
N ASN A 265 -17.09 -15.62 -21.00
CA ASN A 265 -15.75 -15.80 -21.54
C ASN A 265 -14.79 -16.46 -20.53
N ALA A 266 -15.07 -16.32 -19.24
CA ALA A 266 -14.33 -16.98 -18.16
C ALA A 266 -14.92 -18.37 -17.79
N GLY A 267 -15.89 -18.90 -18.56
CA GLY A 267 -16.51 -20.18 -18.33
C GLY A 267 -17.49 -20.23 -17.13
N ARG A 268 -18.05 -19.08 -16.75
CA ARG A 268 -19.03 -18.94 -15.67
C ARG A 268 -20.42 -18.64 -16.23
N GLU A 269 -21.44 -18.79 -15.40
CA GLU A 269 -22.81 -18.45 -15.76
C GLU A 269 -23.01 -16.94 -15.85
N THR A 270 -23.99 -16.52 -16.64
CA THR A 270 -24.45 -15.12 -16.70
C THR A 270 -24.98 -14.67 -15.34
N LEU A 271 -24.95 -13.39 -15.09
CA LEU A 271 -25.47 -12.80 -13.86
C LEU A 271 -26.94 -12.42 -14.02
N ASP A 272 -27.67 -12.49 -12.93
CA ASP A 272 -28.98 -11.86 -12.82
C ASP A 272 -28.84 -10.33 -12.81
N GLU A 273 -29.80 -9.62 -13.41
CA GLU A 273 -29.84 -8.15 -13.44
C GLU A 273 -29.78 -7.53 -12.06
N GLN A 274 -30.47 -8.14 -11.07
CA GLN A 274 -30.46 -7.66 -9.69
C GLN A 274 -29.06 -7.73 -9.07
N VAL A 275 -28.26 -8.73 -9.43
CA VAL A 275 -26.86 -8.83 -8.98
C VAL A 275 -26.04 -7.70 -9.56
N THR A 276 -26.18 -7.42 -10.86
CA THR A 276 -25.45 -6.31 -11.51
C THR A 276 -25.87 -4.96 -10.94
N LEU A 277 -27.17 -4.74 -10.74
CA LEU A 277 -27.69 -3.52 -10.13
C LEU A 277 -27.15 -3.33 -8.71
N GLY A 278 -27.15 -4.36 -7.89
CA GLY A 278 -26.58 -4.33 -6.55
C GLY A 278 -25.11 -3.98 -6.53
N LEU A 279 -24.32 -4.50 -7.50
CA LEU A 279 -22.91 -4.16 -7.65
C LEU A 279 -22.69 -2.67 -8.02
N LEU A 280 -23.54 -2.11 -8.91
CA LEU A 280 -23.51 -0.69 -9.28
C LEU A 280 -23.85 0.21 -8.09
N GLU A 281 -24.88 -0.13 -7.34
CA GLU A 281 -25.28 0.61 -6.13
C GLU A 281 -24.17 0.61 -5.07
N GLU A 282 -23.51 -0.54 -4.86
CA GLU A 282 -22.34 -0.61 -3.98
C GLU A 282 -21.19 0.27 -4.48
N LEU A 283 -20.88 0.24 -5.79
CA LEU A 283 -19.85 1.08 -6.37
C LEU A 283 -20.19 2.56 -6.23
N ALA A 284 -21.45 2.95 -6.47
CA ALA A 284 -21.91 4.33 -6.31
C ALA A 284 -21.84 4.81 -4.86
N LYS A 285 -22.27 3.98 -3.91
CA LYS A 285 -22.19 4.27 -2.46
C LYS A 285 -20.75 4.52 -2.00
N GLU A 286 -19.78 3.86 -2.62
CA GLU A 286 -18.36 4.05 -2.33
C GLU A 286 -17.70 5.22 -3.09
N GLY A 287 -18.41 5.79 -4.07
CA GLY A 287 -17.95 6.92 -4.87
C GLY A 287 -17.10 6.51 -6.08
N PHE A 288 -17.27 5.29 -6.59
CA PHE A 288 -16.62 4.82 -7.82
C PHE A 288 -17.39 5.20 -9.08
N CYS A 289 -18.66 5.45 -8.97
CA CYS A 289 -19.54 5.90 -10.04
C CYS A 289 -20.72 6.68 -9.47
N GLN A 290 -21.47 7.29 -10.37
CA GLN A 290 -22.73 7.95 -10.04
C GLN A 290 -23.77 7.64 -11.10
N LYS A 291 -25.04 7.62 -10.72
CA LYS A 291 -26.16 7.51 -11.64
C LYS A 291 -26.65 8.91 -12.00
N ASN A 292 -26.75 9.19 -13.29
CA ASN A 292 -27.33 10.41 -13.83
C ASN A 292 -28.38 10.00 -14.86
N ASP A 293 -29.68 10.21 -14.54
CA ASP A 293 -30.82 9.72 -15.28
C ASP A 293 -30.74 8.20 -15.58
N GLU A 294 -30.57 7.81 -16.83
CA GLU A 294 -30.46 6.40 -17.26
C GLU A 294 -29.01 5.90 -17.33
N TYR A 295 -28.02 6.81 -17.20
CA TYR A 295 -26.60 6.51 -17.36
C TYR A 295 -25.88 6.33 -16.03
N TRP A 296 -24.93 5.42 -16.02
CA TRP A 296 -23.94 5.26 -14.95
C TRP A 296 -22.60 5.84 -15.42
N LEU A 297 -22.08 6.81 -14.67
CA LEU A 297 -20.83 7.52 -14.97
C LEU A 297 -19.77 7.11 -13.96
N PRO A 298 -18.53 6.83 -14.40
CA PRO A 298 -17.42 6.56 -13.49
C PRO A 298 -16.86 7.80 -12.81
#